data_591746562799052842e77de56e8f4567
#
_entry.id   591746562799052842e77de56e8f4567
#
_cell.length_a   1.000
_cell.length_b   1.000
_cell.length_c   1.000
_cell.angle_alpha   90.00
_cell.angle_beta   90.00
_cell.angle_gamma   90.00
#
_symmetry.space_group_name_H-M   'P 1'
#
loop_
_entity.id
_entity.type
_entity.pdbx_description
1 polymer ?
#
loop_
_entity_poly.entity_id
_entity_poly.type
_entity_poly.pdbx_seq_one_letter_code
_entity_poly.pdbx_strand_id
1 'polypeptide(L)' 'MQRFNIRVIPNAKQNKIVEEPGRLKVYLTAPAVEGKANKALIKFLAEHFNVKKSKISIVRGGKNREKIVEIRE' A
#
# COMPACT_ATOMS: atom_id res chain seq x y z
N MET A 1 8.10 -14.76 2.20
CA MET A 1 6.86 -14.08 1.81
C MET A 1 6.22 -13.45 3.02
N GLN A 2 5.92 -12.17 2.97
CA GLN A 2 5.30 -11.45 4.08
C GLN A 2 3.97 -10.86 3.63
N ARG A 3 3.01 -10.86 4.54
CA ARG A 3 1.70 -10.24 4.31
C ARG A 3 1.49 -9.12 5.29
N PHE A 4 0.93 -8.02 4.78
CA PHE A 4 0.63 -6.85 5.57
C PHE A 4 -0.84 -6.48 5.38
N ASN A 5 -1.50 -6.17 6.49
CA ASN A 5 -2.80 -5.53 6.45
C ASN A 5 -2.55 -4.04 6.32
N ILE A 6 -3.08 -3.44 5.27
CA ILE A 6 -2.81 -2.04 4.98
C ILE A 6 -4.10 -1.27 4.89
N ARG A 7 -4.17 -0.15 5.61
CA ARG A 7 -5.25 0.80 5.46
C ARG A 7 -4.75 1.98 4.65
N VAL A 8 -5.38 2.21 3.50
CA VAL A 8 -4.99 3.29 2.58
C VAL A 8 -5.84 4.52 2.86
N ILE A 9 -5.18 5.67 2.99
CA ILE A 9 -5.84 6.96 3.14
C ILE A 9 -5.45 7.80 1.92
N PRO A 10 -6.34 7.92 0.93
CA PRO A 10 -6.05 8.69 -0.28
C PRO A 10 -6.21 10.18 -0.05
N ASN A 11 -5.81 10.96 -1.05
CA ASN A 11 -5.92 12.42 -1.04
C ASN A 11 -5.20 13.07 0.14
N ALA A 12 -4.13 12.46 0.61
CA ALA A 12 -3.31 13.00 1.68
C ALA A 12 -2.39 14.10 1.14
N LYS A 13 -1.86 14.91 2.04
CA LYS A 13 -0.94 15.98 1.65
C LYS A 13 0.43 15.44 1.26
N GLN A 14 0.81 14.29 1.80
CA GLN A 14 2.08 13.66 1.49
C GLN A 14 1.97 12.15 1.68
N ASN A 15 2.85 11.41 1.03
CA ASN A 15 2.93 9.98 1.21
C ASN A 15 3.61 9.68 2.55
N LYS A 16 2.99 8.81 3.34
CA LYS A 16 3.50 8.49 4.68
C LYS A 16 3.04 7.11 5.11
N ILE A 17 3.89 6.40 5.84
CA ILE A 17 3.54 5.12 6.44
C ILE A 17 3.60 5.26 7.96
N VAL A 18 2.54 4.83 8.62
CA VAL A 18 2.48 4.76 10.09
C VAL A 18 2.27 3.32 10.49
N GLU A 19 3.18 2.79 11.29
CA GLU A 19 3.04 1.42 11.79
C GLU A 19 2.07 1.40 12.97
N GLU A 20 1.10 0.48 12.89
CA GLU A 20 0.13 0.27 13.96
C GLU A 20 0.12 -1.22 14.31
N PRO A 21 -0.32 -1.59 15.52
CA PRO A 21 -0.43 -3.00 15.88
C PRO A 21 -1.31 -3.76 14.88
N GLY A 22 -0.72 -4.75 14.23
CA GLY A 22 -1.43 -5.63 13.30
C GLY A 22 -1.69 -5.05 11.92
N ARG A 23 -1.28 -3.81 11.63
CA ARG A 23 -1.47 -3.23 10.29
C ARG A 23 -0.55 -2.05 10.03
N LEU A 24 -0.48 -1.65 8.76
CA LEU A 24 0.18 -0.43 8.35
C LEU A 24 -0.87 0.56 7.85
N LYS A 25 -0.75 1.80 8.26
CA LYS A 25 -1.58 2.88 7.77
C LYS A 25 -0.77 3.66 6.73
N VAL A 26 -1.25 3.70 5.49
CA VAL A 26 -0.51 4.30 4.39
C VAL A 26 -1.28 5.49 3.84
N TYR A 27 -0.68 6.66 3.95
CA TYR A 27 -1.22 7.90 3.40
C TYR A 27 -0.65 8.07 1.99
N LEU A 28 -1.52 8.33 1.03
CA LEU A 28 -1.13 8.53 -0.37
C LEU A 28 -1.68 9.84 -0.89
N THR A 29 -0.85 10.55 -1.64
CA THR A 29 -1.29 11.77 -2.31
C THR A 29 -2.21 11.45 -3.50
N ALA A 30 -2.17 10.22 -3.99
CA ALA A 30 -3.00 9.78 -5.10
C ALA A 30 -4.49 9.85 -4.74
N PRO A 31 -5.35 10.14 -5.72
CA PRO A 31 -6.79 10.19 -5.47
C PRO A 31 -7.37 8.79 -5.26
N ALA A 32 -8.58 8.75 -4.68
CA ALA A 32 -9.28 7.49 -4.40
C ALA A 32 -9.89 6.90 -5.67
N VAL A 33 -9.09 6.82 -6.73
CA VAL A 33 -9.44 6.18 -7.98
C VAL A 33 -8.68 4.86 -8.01
N GLU A 34 -9.41 3.79 -8.17
CA GLU A 34 -8.91 2.42 -8.00
C GLU A 34 -7.53 2.15 -8.60
N GLY A 35 -7.36 2.37 -9.89
CA GLY A 35 -6.09 2.07 -10.54
C GLY A 35 -4.95 2.96 -10.08
N LYS A 36 -5.23 4.23 -9.84
CA LYS A 36 -4.19 5.20 -9.43
C LYS A 36 -3.71 4.95 -8.02
N ALA A 37 -4.64 4.72 -7.08
CA ALA A 37 -4.29 4.47 -5.69
C ALA A 37 -3.48 3.19 -5.56
N ASN A 38 -3.88 2.13 -6.26
CA ASN A 38 -3.18 0.86 -6.20
C ASN A 38 -1.76 0.96 -6.77
N LYS A 39 -1.57 1.65 -7.88
CA LYS A 39 -0.23 1.85 -8.44
C LYS A 39 0.64 2.67 -7.51
N ALA A 40 0.09 3.73 -6.93
CA ALA A 40 0.83 4.57 -5.99
C ALA A 40 1.22 3.78 -4.74
N LEU A 41 0.32 2.93 -4.25
CA LEU A 41 0.59 2.08 -3.10
C LEU A 41 1.75 1.14 -3.36
N ILE A 42 1.73 0.44 -4.48
CA ILE A 42 2.79 -0.49 -4.84
C ILE A 42 4.13 0.23 -4.97
N LYS A 43 4.14 1.36 -5.65
CA LYS A 43 5.36 2.15 -5.83
C LYS A 43 5.92 2.60 -4.48
N PHE A 44 5.07 3.13 -3.62
CA PHE A 44 5.49 3.63 -2.32
C PHE A 44 6.01 2.51 -1.42
N LEU A 45 5.32 1.37 -1.39
CA LEU A 45 5.77 0.22 -0.61
C LEU A 45 7.09 -0.35 -1.13
N ALA A 46 7.27 -0.37 -2.45
CA ALA A 46 8.52 -0.84 -3.04
C ALA A 46 9.70 0.03 -2.58
N GLU A 47 9.52 1.34 -2.55
CA GLU A 47 10.54 2.26 -2.07
C GLU A 47 10.78 2.10 -0.56
N HIS A 48 9.70 1.97 0.21
CA HIS A 48 9.80 1.84 1.67
C HIS A 48 10.52 0.57 2.10
N PHE A 49 10.18 -0.55 1.47
CA PHE A 49 10.80 -1.84 1.80
C PHE A 49 12.04 -2.16 0.98
N ASN A 50 12.39 -1.27 0.05
CA ASN A 50 13.55 -1.44 -0.83
C ASN A 50 13.51 -2.76 -1.60
N VAL A 51 12.37 -3.02 -2.23
CA VAL A 51 12.16 -4.19 -3.08
C VAL A 51 11.62 -3.76 -4.43
N LYS A 52 11.68 -4.64 -5.40
CA LYS A 52 11.14 -4.36 -6.73
C LYS A 52 9.62 -4.37 -6.69
N LYS A 53 8.98 -3.53 -7.49
CA LYS A 53 7.52 -3.49 -7.61
C LYS A 53 6.93 -4.85 -7.94
N SER A 54 7.62 -5.64 -8.77
CA SER A 54 7.17 -6.98 -9.16
C SER A 54 7.10 -7.96 -8.00
N LYS A 55 7.73 -7.64 -6.88
CA LYS A 55 7.70 -8.45 -5.67
C LYS A 55 6.49 -8.15 -4.78
N ILE A 56 5.72 -7.13 -5.11
CA ILE A 56 4.58 -6.67 -4.31
C ILE A 56 3.29 -6.98 -5.04
N SER A 57 2.36 -7.62 -4.35
CA SER A 57 1.04 -7.95 -4.90
C SER A 57 -0.06 -7.57 -3.94
N ILE A 58 -1.11 -6.96 -4.45
CA ILE A 58 -2.32 -6.71 -3.68
C ILE A 58 -3.19 -7.95 -3.84
N VAL A 59 -3.33 -8.74 -2.77
CA VAL A 59 -4.04 -10.02 -2.83
C VAL A 59 -5.49 -9.90 -2.44
N ARG A 60 -5.88 -8.81 -1.76
CA ARG A 60 -7.27 -8.57 -1.36
C ARG A 60 -7.56 -7.08 -1.28
N GLY A 61 -8.84 -6.74 -1.41
CA GLY A 61 -9.32 -5.40 -1.18
C GLY A 61 -9.01 -4.40 -2.29
N GLY A 62 -8.98 -4.85 -3.54
CA GLY A 62 -8.63 -3.98 -4.67
C GLY A 62 -9.42 -2.69 -4.74
N LYS A 63 -10.69 -2.69 -4.34
CA LYS A 63 -11.56 -1.51 -4.36
C LYS A 63 -11.73 -0.86 -2.99
N ASN A 64 -11.36 -1.56 -1.93
CA ASN A 64 -11.53 -1.06 -0.57
C ASN A 64 -10.30 -0.31 -0.09
N ARG A 65 -10.48 0.52 0.93
CA ARG A 65 -9.36 1.20 1.56
C ARG A 65 -8.49 0.26 2.38
N GLU A 66 -9.06 -0.83 2.85
CA GLU A 66 -8.32 -1.86 3.57
C GLU A 66 -7.89 -2.94 2.58
N LYS A 67 -6.60 -3.23 2.55
CA LYS A 67 -6.01 -4.14 1.59
C LYS A 67 -5.07 -5.10 2.28
N ILE A 68 -4.93 -6.28 1.69
CA ILE A 68 -3.88 -7.21 2.10
C ILE A 68 -2.84 -7.22 0.99
N VAL A 69 -1.61 -6.94 1.35
CA VAL A 69 -0.50 -6.86 0.43
C VAL A 69 0.52 -7.94 0.77
N GLU A 70 1.01 -8.62 -0.23
CA GLU A 70 2.00 -9.68 -0.11
C GLU A 70 3.30 -9.20 -0.72
N ILE A 71 4.39 -9.36 0.02
CA ILE A 71 5.72 -8.99 -0.45
C ILE A 71 6.57 -10.26 -0.51
N ARG A 72 7.09 -10.55 -1.69
CA ARG A 72 8.00 -11.67 -1.93
C ARG A 72 9.43 -11.21 -1.70
N GLU A 73 10.23 -12.09 -1.16
CA GLU A 73 11.66 -11.83 -1.01
C GLU A 73 12.48 -12.48 -2.09
#